data_a73fb42d51cf327658b9bc37ce8b2f2d
#
_entry.id   a73fb42d51cf327658b9bc37ce8b2f2d
#
_cell.length_a   1.000
_cell.length_b   1.000
_cell.length_c   1.000
_cell.angle_alpha   90.00
_cell.angle_beta   90.00
_cell.angle_gamma   90.00
#
_symmetry.space_group_name_H-M   'P 1'
#
loop_
_entity.id
_entity.type
_entity.pdbx_description
1 polymer ?
#
loop_
_entity_poly.entity_id
_entity_poly.type
_entity_poly.pdbx_seq_one_letter_code
_entity_poly.pdbx_strand_id
1 'polypeptide(L)'
;MVDDDDLVREGACSVLSSVPGVEVVGLAANPTELDERIRETFPQVVVLDIRMPPTYRMEGIEAAHKIRAEHPGIGVVLLSQHADPEYALEFLRDGSAGRAYLLKERLGDPAQLVEAIREVAAGGSVLDPKVVDGLLEAQRRRAHSRLQGLTEREHEVLGLMASGRNNAAIARDLVLSERAVEKHINSIFRKLGLPEQMEVNQRVPAVLFFLARVLE
;
A
#
# COMPACT_ATOMS: atom_id res chain seq x y z
N MET A 1 9.31 -18.74 9.83
CA MET A 1 8.11 -18.12 10.46
C MET A 1 8.55 -17.25 11.63
N VAL A 2 8.07 -16.02 11.67
CA VAL A 2 8.46 -15.02 12.69
C VAL A 2 7.19 -14.37 13.25
N ASP A 3 6.96 -14.54 14.54
CA ASP A 3 5.83 -13.99 15.28
C ASP A 3 6.24 -14.02 16.77
N ASP A 4 5.87 -13.04 17.57
CA ASP A 4 6.20 -13.03 19.00
C ASP A 4 5.28 -13.95 19.84
N ASP A 5 4.13 -14.33 19.29
CA ASP A 5 3.20 -15.27 19.91
C ASP A 5 3.62 -16.72 19.62
N ASP A 6 4.01 -17.44 20.66
CA ASP A 6 4.44 -18.85 20.57
C ASP A 6 3.34 -19.75 20.00
N LEU A 7 2.07 -19.52 20.36
CA LEU A 7 0.94 -20.33 19.90
C LEU A 7 0.71 -20.15 18.39
N VAL A 8 0.85 -18.92 17.89
CA VAL A 8 0.75 -18.63 16.46
C VAL A 8 1.88 -19.28 15.70
N ARG A 9 3.11 -19.20 16.20
CA ARG A 9 4.28 -19.84 15.56
C ARG A 9 4.14 -21.37 15.52
N GLU A 10 3.79 -21.99 16.63
CA GLU A 10 3.63 -23.45 16.71
C GLU A 10 2.46 -23.93 15.85
N GLY A 11 1.34 -23.21 15.87
CA GLY A 11 0.17 -23.50 15.05
C GLY A 11 0.48 -23.43 13.56
N ALA A 12 1.10 -22.35 13.10
CA ALA A 12 1.51 -22.19 11.71
C ALA A 12 2.55 -23.25 11.30
N CYS A 13 3.52 -23.54 12.16
CA CYS A 13 4.52 -24.59 11.92
C CYS A 13 3.87 -25.96 11.74
N SER A 14 2.95 -26.34 12.65
CA SER A 14 2.22 -27.61 12.56
C SER A 14 1.45 -27.75 11.24
N VAL A 15 0.77 -26.69 10.83
CA VAL A 15 0.02 -26.63 9.59
C VAL A 15 0.94 -26.75 8.37
N LEU A 16 1.98 -25.91 8.28
CA LEU A 16 2.89 -25.87 7.15
C LEU A 16 3.69 -27.18 7.01
N SER A 17 4.09 -27.80 8.12
CA SER A 17 4.83 -29.07 8.10
C SER A 17 4.01 -30.25 7.56
N SER A 18 2.68 -30.12 7.52
CA SER A 18 1.80 -31.15 6.94
C SER A 18 1.65 -31.03 5.42
N VAL A 19 2.16 -29.95 4.81
CA VAL A 19 1.95 -29.63 3.40
C VAL A 19 3.10 -30.17 2.54
N PRO A 20 2.83 -31.01 1.54
CA PRO A 20 3.86 -31.49 0.64
C PRO A 20 4.58 -30.35 -0.11
N GLY A 21 5.92 -30.39 -0.07
CA GLY A 21 6.78 -29.40 -0.72
C GLY A 21 6.96 -28.09 0.04
N VAL A 22 6.53 -28.03 1.29
CA VAL A 22 6.82 -26.93 2.24
C VAL A 22 7.62 -27.51 3.41
N GLU A 23 8.75 -26.91 3.70
CA GLU A 23 9.61 -27.25 4.84
C GLU A 23 9.79 -26.00 5.73
N VAL A 24 9.50 -26.14 7.04
CA VAL A 24 9.74 -25.06 8.00
C VAL A 24 11.17 -25.20 8.53
N VAL A 25 12.08 -24.40 8.02
CA VAL A 25 13.53 -24.46 8.32
C VAL A 25 13.91 -23.63 9.53
N GLY A 26 13.02 -22.76 10.03
CA GLY A 26 13.34 -21.93 11.20
C GLY A 26 12.14 -21.18 11.76
N LEU A 27 12.22 -20.93 13.07
CA LEU A 27 11.29 -20.10 13.83
C LEU A 27 12.08 -19.00 14.53
N ALA A 28 11.47 -17.80 14.65
CA ALA A 28 12.03 -16.66 15.37
C ALA A 28 10.91 -15.88 16.08
N ALA A 29 11.22 -15.23 17.19
CA ALA A 29 10.27 -14.44 17.96
C ALA A 29 10.41 -12.92 17.71
N ASN A 30 11.48 -12.50 17.03
CA ASN A 30 11.80 -11.09 16.79
C ASN A 30 12.75 -10.91 15.61
N PRO A 31 12.96 -9.66 15.12
CA PRO A 31 13.83 -9.40 13.97
C PRO A 31 15.31 -9.79 14.17
N THR A 32 15.82 -9.77 15.40
CA THR A 32 17.22 -10.16 15.66
C THR A 32 17.44 -11.64 15.43
N GLU A 33 16.55 -12.47 15.98
CA GLU A 33 16.57 -13.91 15.77
C GLU A 33 16.34 -14.28 14.29
N LEU A 34 15.49 -13.50 13.59
CA LEU A 34 15.24 -13.68 12.17
C LEU A 34 16.54 -13.53 11.36
N ASP A 35 17.32 -12.49 11.61
CA ASP A 35 18.59 -12.27 10.90
C ASP A 35 19.57 -13.45 11.08
N GLU A 36 19.62 -14.04 12.26
CA GLU A 36 20.43 -15.23 12.54
C GLU A 36 19.92 -16.45 11.76
N ARG A 37 18.58 -16.68 11.79
CA ARG A 37 17.96 -17.80 11.07
C ARG A 37 18.13 -17.70 9.57
N ILE A 38 18.01 -16.51 8.98
CA ILE A 38 18.25 -16.32 7.53
C ILE A 38 19.67 -16.76 7.15
N ARG A 39 20.69 -16.38 7.95
CA ARG A 39 22.08 -16.76 7.67
C ARG A 39 22.34 -18.24 7.85
N GLU A 40 21.65 -18.92 8.76
CA GLU A 40 21.83 -20.34 9.05
C GLU A 40 21.09 -21.23 8.02
N THR A 41 19.89 -20.83 7.58
CA THR A 41 18.97 -21.72 6.86
C THR A 41 18.72 -21.35 5.40
N PHE A 42 19.09 -20.14 4.97
CA PHE A 42 18.89 -19.63 3.61
C PHE A 42 17.46 -19.88 3.08
N PRO A 43 16.41 -19.42 3.75
CA PRO A 43 15.04 -19.74 3.38
C PRO A 43 14.66 -19.12 2.04
N GLN A 44 13.77 -19.77 1.28
CA GLN A 44 13.20 -19.18 0.07
C GLN A 44 12.12 -18.14 0.37
N VAL A 45 11.40 -18.32 1.48
CA VAL A 45 10.31 -17.44 1.92
C VAL A 45 10.40 -17.22 3.42
N VAL A 46 10.14 -15.99 3.86
CA VAL A 46 9.96 -15.64 5.25
C VAL A 46 8.52 -15.20 5.49
N VAL A 47 7.87 -15.78 6.50
CA VAL A 47 6.53 -15.36 6.95
C VAL A 47 6.72 -14.52 8.21
N LEU A 48 6.25 -13.27 8.21
CA LEU A 48 6.48 -12.27 9.25
C LEU A 48 5.17 -11.75 9.83
N ASP A 49 5.08 -11.67 11.16
CA ASP A 49 4.12 -10.75 11.78
C ASP A 49 4.58 -9.29 11.62
N ILE A 50 3.62 -8.36 11.55
CA ILE A 50 3.91 -6.92 11.47
C ILE A 50 4.44 -6.40 12.79
N ARG A 51 3.76 -6.74 13.89
CA ARG A 51 3.96 -6.15 15.22
C ARG A 51 4.74 -7.10 16.10
N MET A 52 5.99 -6.82 16.29
CA MET A 52 6.89 -7.61 17.12
C MET A 52 7.65 -6.71 18.11
N PRO A 53 8.30 -7.28 19.15
CA PRO A 53 9.21 -6.50 19.99
C PRO A 53 10.29 -5.79 19.15
N PRO A 54 10.79 -4.61 19.58
CA PRO A 54 10.57 -4.00 20.89
C PRO A 54 9.39 -3.01 20.95
N THR A 55 8.90 -2.47 19.83
CA THR A 55 7.92 -1.37 19.88
C THR A 55 6.49 -1.79 19.51
N TYR A 56 6.31 -2.96 18.94
CA TYR A 56 5.02 -3.50 18.48
C TYR A 56 4.30 -2.60 17.47
N ARG A 57 5.06 -2.00 16.55
CA ARG A 57 4.54 -1.10 15.50
C ARG A 57 4.68 -1.69 14.10
N MET A 58 5.86 -1.60 13.51
CA MET A 58 6.12 -1.96 12.11
C MET A 58 7.39 -2.79 11.92
N GLU A 59 7.85 -3.46 12.97
CA GLU A 59 9.11 -4.21 12.96
C GLU A 59 9.15 -5.26 11.84
N GLY A 60 8.01 -5.92 11.55
CA GLY A 60 7.93 -6.87 10.45
C GLY A 60 8.05 -6.21 9.08
N ILE A 61 7.52 -4.99 8.91
CA ILE A 61 7.66 -4.23 7.67
C ILE A 61 9.12 -3.78 7.48
N GLU A 62 9.75 -3.28 8.54
CA GLU A 62 11.16 -2.88 8.53
C GLU A 62 12.07 -4.09 8.21
N ALA A 63 11.80 -5.24 8.84
CA ALA A 63 12.50 -6.49 8.53
C ALA A 63 12.29 -6.92 7.07
N ALA A 64 11.07 -6.80 6.53
CA ALA A 64 10.80 -7.10 5.13
C ALA A 64 11.58 -6.21 4.15
N HIS A 65 11.72 -4.91 4.45
CA HIS A 65 12.55 -4.00 3.65
C HIS A 65 14.04 -4.36 3.74
N LYS A 66 14.52 -4.71 4.94
CA LYS A 66 15.89 -5.19 5.14
C LYS A 66 16.16 -6.47 4.34
N ILE A 67 15.27 -7.46 4.42
CA ILE A 67 15.38 -8.70 3.64
C ILE A 67 15.47 -8.39 2.15
N ARG A 68 14.62 -7.48 1.63
CA ARG A 68 14.67 -7.13 0.21
C ARG A 68 15.99 -6.49 -0.21
N ALA A 69 16.56 -5.66 0.66
CA ALA A 69 17.84 -4.99 0.38
C ALA A 69 19.04 -5.93 0.44
N GLU A 70 19.06 -6.83 1.42
CA GLU A 70 20.20 -7.71 1.69
C GLU A 70 20.08 -9.08 1.00
N HIS A 71 18.85 -9.57 0.79
CA HIS A 71 18.50 -10.88 0.26
C HIS A 71 17.36 -10.82 -0.78
N PRO A 72 17.56 -10.18 -1.94
CA PRO A 72 16.48 -9.89 -2.91
C PRO A 72 15.78 -11.14 -3.50
N GLY A 73 16.38 -12.32 -3.33
CA GLY A 73 15.78 -13.59 -3.75
C GLY A 73 14.84 -14.22 -2.73
N ILE A 74 14.75 -13.68 -1.51
CA ILE A 74 13.83 -14.20 -0.48
C ILE A 74 12.45 -13.56 -0.63
N GLY A 75 11.42 -14.38 -0.80
CA GLY A 75 10.03 -13.95 -0.79
C GLY A 75 9.57 -13.63 0.65
N VAL A 76 8.66 -12.66 0.79
CA VAL A 76 8.13 -12.25 2.10
C VAL A 76 6.61 -12.31 2.13
N VAL A 77 6.06 -13.09 3.05
CA VAL A 77 4.64 -13.10 3.41
C VAL A 77 4.46 -12.34 4.71
N LEU A 78 3.75 -11.22 4.68
CA LEU A 78 3.43 -10.42 5.86
C LEU A 78 2.07 -10.85 6.41
N LEU A 79 1.99 -11.11 7.71
CA LEU A 79 0.76 -11.41 8.43
C LEU A 79 0.33 -10.21 9.26
N SER A 80 -0.95 -9.84 9.20
CA SER A 80 -1.52 -8.73 9.96
C SER A 80 -2.82 -9.13 10.65
N GLN A 81 -3.08 -8.58 11.82
CA GLN A 81 -4.40 -8.71 12.46
C GLN A 81 -5.48 -7.86 11.77
N HIS A 82 -5.09 -6.78 11.09
CA HIS A 82 -6.00 -5.81 10.50
C HIS A 82 -5.59 -5.45 9.07
N ALA A 83 -6.58 -5.15 8.24
CA ALA A 83 -6.39 -4.63 6.89
C ALA A 83 -6.05 -3.12 6.95
N ASP A 84 -4.86 -2.79 7.46
CA ASP A 84 -4.40 -1.40 7.58
C ASP A 84 -3.77 -0.92 6.26
N PRO A 85 -4.38 0.08 5.58
CA PRO A 85 -3.86 0.58 4.32
C PRO A 85 -2.49 1.25 4.43
N GLU A 86 -2.13 1.82 5.59
CA GLU A 86 -0.84 2.49 5.77
C GLU A 86 0.28 1.44 5.84
N TYR A 87 0.06 0.34 6.54
CA TYR A 87 1.00 -0.78 6.58
C TYR A 87 1.17 -1.42 5.20
N ALA A 88 0.07 -1.59 4.46
CA ALA A 88 0.14 -2.15 3.12
C ALA A 88 0.90 -1.24 2.14
N LEU A 89 0.66 0.07 2.18
CA LEU A 89 1.39 1.05 1.36
C LEU A 89 2.87 1.08 1.71
N GLU A 90 3.21 1.08 3.01
CA GLU A 90 4.59 1.07 3.44
C GLU A 90 5.29 -0.23 3.01
N PHE A 91 4.67 -1.38 3.24
CA PHE A 91 5.23 -2.67 2.82
C PHE A 91 5.49 -2.77 1.32
N LEU A 92 4.59 -2.19 0.50
CA LEU A 92 4.64 -2.26 -0.97
C LEU A 92 5.34 -1.07 -1.64
N ARG A 93 5.90 -0.12 -0.88
CA ARG A 93 6.48 1.12 -1.43
C ARG A 93 7.54 0.88 -2.52
N ASP A 94 8.32 -0.23 -2.38
CA ASP A 94 9.39 -0.59 -3.33
C ASP A 94 8.95 -1.66 -4.34
N GLY A 95 7.63 -1.81 -4.55
CA GLY A 95 7.03 -2.78 -5.46
C GLY A 95 6.49 -4.02 -4.77
N SER A 96 5.70 -4.82 -5.50
CA SER A 96 4.97 -5.98 -4.98
C SER A 96 5.63 -7.34 -5.27
N ALA A 97 6.59 -7.43 -6.18
CA ALA A 97 7.21 -8.69 -6.59
C ALA A 97 7.86 -9.43 -5.40
N GLY A 98 7.53 -10.71 -5.24
CA GLY A 98 8.00 -11.55 -4.14
C GLY A 98 7.38 -11.19 -2.78
N ARG A 99 6.20 -10.53 -2.75
CA ARG A 99 5.56 -10.06 -1.52
C ARG A 99 4.11 -10.50 -1.43
N ALA A 100 3.71 -10.98 -0.25
CA ALA A 100 2.32 -11.21 0.06
C ALA A 100 1.93 -10.48 1.35
N TYR A 101 0.71 -9.94 1.40
CA TYR A 101 0.10 -9.38 2.59
C TYR A 101 -1.20 -10.11 2.88
N LEU A 102 -1.24 -10.87 3.97
CA LEU A 102 -2.39 -11.66 4.40
C LEU A 102 -2.87 -11.23 5.79
N LEU A 103 -4.14 -11.45 6.06
CA LEU A 103 -4.66 -11.29 7.41
C LEU A 103 -4.44 -12.58 8.24
N LYS A 104 -4.12 -12.43 9.55
CA LYS A 104 -3.94 -13.58 10.47
C LYS A 104 -5.19 -14.48 10.54
N GLU A 105 -6.39 -13.97 10.26
CA GLU A 105 -7.60 -14.80 10.15
C GLU A 105 -7.49 -15.88 9.05
N ARG A 106 -6.62 -15.68 8.03
CA ARG A 106 -6.36 -16.66 6.97
C ARG A 106 -5.52 -17.85 7.45
N LEU A 107 -4.90 -17.76 8.61
CA LEU A 107 -4.22 -18.93 9.22
C LEU A 107 -5.19 -20.07 9.53
N GLY A 108 -6.51 -19.78 9.66
CA GLY A 108 -7.56 -20.79 9.75
C GLY A 108 -7.83 -21.54 8.43
N ASP A 109 -7.32 -21.05 7.29
CA ASP A 109 -7.35 -21.72 5.99
C ASP A 109 -5.92 -21.92 5.46
N PRO A 110 -5.29 -23.05 5.77
CA PRO A 110 -3.92 -23.35 5.40
C PRO A 110 -3.63 -23.23 3.91
N ALA A 111 -4.63 -23.48 3.06
CA ALA A 111 -4.47 -23.47 1.63
C ALA A 111 -4.07 -22.07 1.11
N GLN A 112 -4.66 -21.01 1.67
CA GLN A 112 -4.35 -19.63 1.28
C GLN A 112 -2.93 -19.22 1.68
N LEU A 113 -2.47 -19.60 2.87
CA LEU A 113 -1.09 -19.32 3.30
C LEU A 113 -0.08 -20.06 2.41
N VAL A 114 -0.35 -21.32 2.10
CA VAL A 114 0.52 -22.14 1.25
C VAL A 114 0.56 -21.61 -0.19
N GLU A 115 -0.58 -21.19 -0.74
CA GLU A 115 -0.64 -20.55 -2.04
C GLU A 115 0.19 -19.28 -2.08
N ALA A 116 0.04 -18.41 -1.07
CA ALA A 116 0.84 -17.20 -0.97
C ALA A 116 2.35 -17.48 -0.85
N ILE A 117 2.74 -18.47 -0.06
CA ILE A 117 4.15 -18.90 0.06
C ILE A 117 4.70 -19.33 -1.31
N ARG A 118 3.96 -20.16 -2.06
CA ARG A 118 4.38 -20.63 -3.39
C ARG A 118 4.46 -19.49 -4.39
N GLU A 119 3.49 -18.59 -4.36
CA GLU A 119 3.46 -17.45 -5.29
C GLU A 119 4.64 -16.51 -5.06
N VAL A 120 4.95 -16.15 -3.80
CA VAL A 120 6.10 -15.27 -3.52
C VAL A 120 7.44 -15.97 -3.75
N ALA A 121 7.52 -17.27 -3.54
CA ALA A 121 8.71 -18.06 -3.89
C ALA A 121 9.00 -18.05 -5.40
N ALA A 122 7.95 -17.93 -6.22
CA ALA A 122 8.05 -17.77 -7.67
C ALA A 122 8.25 -16.31 -8.12
N GLY A 123 8.34 -15.37 -7.18
CA GLY A 123 8.48 -13.93 -7.46
C GLY A 123 7.18 -13.19 -7.72
N GLY A 124 6.03 -13.87 -7.61
CA GLY A 124 4.70 -13.28 -7.72
C GLY A 124 4.29 -12.47 -6.50
N SER A 125 3.02 -12.05 -6.45
CA SER A 125 2.49 -11.28 -5.31
C SER A 125 1.06 -11.65 -4.96
N VAL A 126 0.73 -11.64 -3.66
CA VAL A 126 -0.62 -11.93 -3.15
C VAL A 126 -1.03 -10.84 -2.16
N LEU A 127 -2.20 -10.25 -2.37
CA LEU A 127 -2.81 -9.32 -1.44
C LEU A 127 -4.16 -9.85 -0.99
N ASP A 128 -4.41 -9.85 0.33
CA ASP A 128 -5.73 -10.17 0.85
C ASP A 128 -6.78 -9.21 0.29
N PRO A 129 -7.94 -9.69 -0.20
CA PRO A 129 -8.99 -8.83 -0.75
C PRO A 129 -9.39 -7.69 0.19
N LYS A 130 -9.48 -7.93 1.51
CA LYS A 130 -9.80 -6.87 2.49
C LYS A 130 -8.73 -5.77 2.55
N VAL A 131 -7.47 -6.13 2.30
CA VAL A 131 -6.36 -5.16 2.23
C VAL A 131 -6.50 -4.30 0.97
N VAL A 132 -6.85 -4.91 -0.16
CA VAL A 132 -7.11 -4.19 -1.42
C VAL A 132 -8.29 -3.24 -1.26
N ASP A 133 -9.41 -3.69 -0.68
CA ASP A 133 -10.57 -2.84 -0.39
C ASP A 133 -10.19 -1.66 0.50
N GLY A 134 -9.43 -1.91 1.56
CA GLY A 134 -8.92 -0.85 2.46
C GLY A 134 -8.04 0.17 1.74
N LEU A 135 -7.18 -0.26 0.82
CA LEU A 135 -6.35 0.62 0.00
C LEU A 135 -7.19 1.51 -0.93
N LEU A 136 -8.19 0.93 -1.59
CA LEU A 136 -9.12 1.67 -2.45
C LEU A 136 -9.92 2.71 -1.67
N GLU A 137 -10.44 2.34 -0.50
CA GLU A 137 -11.16 3.27 0.38
C GLU A 137 -10.25 4.39 0.92
N ALA A 138 -9.02 4.07 1.30
CA ALA A 138 -8.06 5.08 1.76
C ALA A 138 -7.72 6.08 0.64
N GLN A 139 -7.57 5.59 -0.59
CA GLN A 139 -7.36 6.43 -1.77
C GLN A 139 -8.55 7.35 -2.04
N ARG A 140 -9.78 6.80 -1.98
CA ARG A 140 -11.02 7.61 -2.13
C ARG A 140 -11.13 8.67 -1.05
N ARG A 141 -10.91 8.33 0.22
CA ARG A 141 -10.92 9.29 1.34
C ARG A 141 -9.90 10.40 1.16
N ARG A 142 -8.67 10.08 0.73
CA ARG A 142 -7.63 11.08 0.44
C ARG A 142 -8.03 12.02 -0.69
N ALA A 143 -8.60 11.50 -1.78
CA ALA A 143 -9.09 12.30 -2.89
C ALA A 143 -10.23 13.23 -2.43
N HIS A 144 -11.21 12.70 -1.70
CA HIS A 144 -12.31 13.48 -1.15
C HIS A 144 -11.85 14.59 -0.21
N SER A 145 -10.95 14.29 0.73
CA SER A 145 -10.39 15.28 1.67
C SER A 145 -9.64 16.42 0.94
N ARG A 146 -8.88 16.11 -0.11
CA ARG A 146 -8.20 17.14 -0.92
C ARG A 146 -9.19 18.06 -1.64
N LEU A 147 -10.29 17.49 -2.18
CA LEU A 147 -11.34 18.29 -2.80
C LEU A 147 -12.09 19.16 -1.78
N GLN A 148 -12.34 18.66 -0.57
CA GLN A 148 -12.94 19.45 0.50
C GLN A 148 -12.09 20.68 0.93
N GLY A 149 -10.77 20.61 0.70
CA GLY A 149 -9.86 21.75 0.93
C GLY A 149 -9.99 22.90 -0.07
N LEU A 150 -10.78 22.71 -1.14
CA LEU A 150 -11.03 23.75 -2.12
C LEU A 150 -12.12 24.71 -1.64
N THR A 151 -11.97 25.99 -1.96
CA THR A 151 -13.05 26.98 -1.78
C THR A 151 -14.16 26.76 -2.82
N GLU A 152 -15.34 27.30 -2.58
CA GLU A 152 -16.45 27.27 -3.56
C GLU A 152 -16.00 27.76 -4.93
N ARG A 153 -15.21 28.83 -4.98
CA ARG A 153 -14.70 29.40 -6.21
C ARG A 153 -13.70 28.46 -6.93
N GLU A 154 -12.88 27.78 -6.18
CA GLU A 154 -11.96 26.78 -6.74
C GLU A 154 -12.72 25.55 -7.25
N HIS A 155 -13.81 25.14 -6.59
CA HIS A 155 -14.71 24.11 -7.10
C HIS A 155 -15.36 24.48 -8.43
N GLU A 156 -15.88 25.72 -8.56
CA GLU A 156 -16.46 26.22 -9.81
C GLU A 156 -15.42 26.21 -10.95
N VAL A 157 -14.22 26.73 -10.68
CA VAL A 157 -13.12 26.72 -11.67
C VAL A 157 -12.76 25.28 -12.07
N LEU A 158 -12.64 24.36 -11.11
CA LEU A 158 -12.30 22.98 -11.38
C LEU A 158 -13.41 22.25 -12.17
N GLY A 159 -14.68 22.51 -11.87
CA GLY A 159 -15.84 21.99 -12.63
C GLY A 159 -15.84 22.44 -14.10
N LEU A 160 -15.54 23.73 -14.35
CA LEU A 160 -15.41 24.25 -15.70
C LEU A 160 -14.18 23.70 -16.44
N MET A 161 -13.07 23.45 -15.70
CA MET A 161 -11.92 22.75 -16.28
C MET A 161 -12.31 21.31 -16.69
N ALA A 162 -13.08 20.61 -15.88
CA ALA A 162 -13.55 19.26 -16.17
C ALA A 162 -14.51 19.21 -17.39
N SER A 163 -15.23 20.31 -17.64
CA SER A 163 -16.07 20.48 -18.84
C SER A 163 -15.26 20.88 -20.10
N GLY A 164 -13.92 20.85 -20.03
CA GLY A 164 -13.06 21.17 -21.17
C GLY A 164 -12.88 22.66 -21.48
N ARG A 165 -13.32 23.56 -20.58
CA ARG A 165 -13.18 25.02 -20.77
C ARG A 165 -11.73 25.46 -20.65
N ASN A 166 -11.26 26.32 -21.53
CA ASN A 166 -9.96 27.00 -21.40
C ASN A 166 -10.06 28.21 -20.44
N ASN A 167 -8.92 28.80 -20.07
CA ASN A 167 -8.88 29.88 -19.07
C ASN A 167 -9.70 31.11 -19.51
N ALA A 168 -9.68 31.47 -20.80
CA ALA A 168 -10.46 32.59 -21.34
C ALA A 168 -11.99 32.33 -21.23
N ALA A 169 -12.44 31.09 -21.47
CA ALA A 169 -13.84 30.74 -21.32
C ALA A 169 -14.24 30.73 -19.84
N ILE A 170 -13.42 30.17 -18.95
CA ILE A 170 -13.65 30.18 -17.48
C ILE A 170 -13.73 31.60 -16.95
N ALA A 171 -12.83 32.48 -17.42
CA ALA A 171 -12.82 33.89 -17.03
C ALA A 171 -14.13 34.60 -17.40
N ARG A 172 -14.65 34.36 -18.61
CA ARG A 172 -15.96 34.87 -19.05
C ARG A 172 -17.12 34.32 -18.24
N ASP A 173 -17.16 32.98 -18.07
CA ASP A 173 -18.26 32.28 -17.37
C ASP A 173 -18.37 32.70 -15.89
N LEU A 174 -17.24 32.99 -15.25
CA LEU A 174 -17.15 33.36 -13.85
C LEU A 174 -16.99 34.88 -13.60
N VAL A 175 -16.99 35.71 -14.67
CA VAL A 175 -16.79 37.16 -14.59
C VAL A 175 -15.47 37.51 -13.86
N LEU A 176 -14.39 36.88 -14.28
CA LEU A 176 -13.02 37.06 -13.75
C LEU A 176 -12.06 37.51 -14.86
N SER A 177 -10.89 37.98 -14.46
CA SER A 177 -9.75 38.09 -15.40
C SER A 177 -9.09 36.72 -15.58
N GLU A 178 -8.46 36.48 -16.73
CA GLU A 178 -7.69 35.25 -16.98
C GLU A 178 -6.57 35.07 -15.96
N ARG A 179 -5.93 36.14 -15.51
CA ARG A 179 -4.92 36.11 -14.46
C ARG A 179 -5.50 35.64 -13.09
N ALA A 180 -6.75 35.99 -12.79
CA ALA A 180 -7.43 35.51 -11.58
C ALA A 180 -7.74 34.01 -11.70
N VAL A 181 -8.17 33.55 -12.89
CA VAL A 181 -8.39 32.11 -13.16
C VAL A 181 -7.10 31.33 -13.00
N GLU A 182 -5.97 31.79 -13.55
CA GLU A 182 -4.66 31.15 -13.37
C GLU A 182 -4.26 31.04 -11.89
N LYS A 183 -4.51 32.09 -11.11
CA LYS A 183 -4.25 32.07 -9.66
C LYS A 183 -5.07 31.00 -8.95
N HIS A 184 -6.35 30.85 -9.30
CA HIS A 184 -7.20 29.80 -8.76
C HIS A 184 -6.72 28.40 -9.19
N ILE A 185 -6.35 28.23 -10.46
CA ILE A 185 -5.83 26.94 -10.98
C ILE A 185 -4.54 26.55 -10.24
N ASN A 186 -3.60 27.44 -10.05
CA ASN A 186 -2.37 27.16 -9.31
C ASN A 186 -2.64 26.83 -7.84
N SER A 187 -3.62 27.51 -7.23
CA SER A 187 -4.06 27.17 -5.87
C SER A 187 -4.71 25.78 -5.80
N ILE A 188 -5.53 25.42 -6.77
CA ILE A 188 -6.13 24.07 -6.90
C ILE A 188 -5.03 23.02 -7.01
N PHE A 189 -4.05 23.19 -7.90
CA PHE A 189 -2.96 22.23 -8.09
C PHE A 189 -2.18 22.00 -6.79
N ARG A 190 -1.85 23.08 -6.08
CA ARG A 190 -1.17 23.01 -4.78
C ARG A 190 -2.00 22.28 -3.73
N LYS A 191 -3.31 22.58 -3.60
CA LYS A 191 -4.22 21.96 -2.64
C LYS A 191 -4.47 20.48 -2.96
N LEU A 192 -4.51 20.12 -4.23
CA LEU A 192 -4.59 18.74 -4.68
C LEU A 192 -3.26 17.98 -4.55
N GLY A 193 -2.16 18.67 -4.19
CA GLY A 193 -0.84 18.05 -4.04
C GLY A 193 -0.28 17.54 -5.37
N LEU A 194 -0.58 18.23 -6.48
CA LEU A 194 -0.05 17.88 -7.79
C LEU A 194 1.38 18.38 -7.92
N PRO A 195 2.34 17.53 -8.37
CA PRO A 195 3.74 17.92 -8.45
C PRO A 195 3.96 19.01 -9.51
N GLU A 196 4.78 19.99 -9.16
CA GLU A 196 5.23 21.04 -10.11
C GLU A 196 6.29 20.49 -11.10
N GLN A 197 5.98 19.42 -11.83
CA GLN A 197 6.88 18.89 -12.85
C GLN A 197 6.61 19.59 -14.18
N MET A 198 7.66 20.15 -14.78
CA MET A 198 7.57 20.92 -16.04
C MET A 198 7.09 20.09 -17.24
N GLU A 199 7.15 18.76 -17.17
CA GLU A 199 6.81 17.86 -18.28
C GLU A 199 5.38 17.30 -18.22
N VAL A 200 4.64 17.52 -17.13
CA VAL A 200 3.28 16.94 -16.95
C VAL A 200 2.24 18.06 -16.89
N ASN A 201 1.24 18.00 -17.76
CA ASN A 201 0.11 18.93 -17.71
C ASN A 201 -0.76 18.63 -16.47
N GLN A 202 -0.56 19.40 -15.40
CA GLN A 202 -1.26 19.27 -14.11
C GLN A 202 -2.79 19.38 -14.23
N ARG A 203 -3.29 19.96 -15.34
CA ARG A 203 -4.73 20.11 -15.57
C ARG A 203 -5.43 18.75 -15.69
N VAL A 204 -4.80 17.78 -16.34
CA VAL A 204 -5.37 16.44 -16.54
C VAL A 204 -5.55 15.71 -15.20
N PRO A 205 -4.53 15.55 -14.35
CA PRO A 205 -4.71 14.95 -13.03
C PRO A 205 -5.74 15.67 -12.17
N ALA A 206 -5.79 17.01 -12.18
CA ALA A 206 -6.78 17.78 -11.42
C ALA A 206 -8.21 17.45 -11.85
N VAL A 207 -8.45 17.35 -13.15
CA VAL A 207 -9.76 16.96 -13.71
C VAL A 207 -10.10 15.51 -13.34
N LEU A 208 -9.15 14.58 -13.39
CA LEU A 208 -9.37 13.20 -12.99
C LEU A 208 -9.75 13.08 -11.51
N PHE A 209 -9.15 13.87 -10.62
CA PHE A 209 -9.56 13.95 -9.21
C PHE A 209 -11.02 14.39 -9.05
N PHE A 210 -11.46 15.37 -9.84
CA PHE A 210 -12.83 15.87 -9.80
C PHE A 210 -13.83 14.85 -10.33
N LEU A 211 -13.53 14.20 -11.45
CA LEU A 211 -14.40 13.22 -12.09
C LEU A 211 -14.55 11.94 -11.24
N ALA A 212 -13.51 11.52 -10.53
CA ALA A 212 -13.58 10.38 -9.61
C ALA A 212 -14.64 10.55 -8.52
N ARG A 213 -15.01 11.79 -8.17
CA ARG A 213 -16.10 12.11 -7.23
C ARG A 213 -17.49 12.11 -7.88
N VAL A 214 -17.60 12.48 -9.16
CA VAL A 214 -18.89 12.67 -9.84
C VAL A 214 -19.48 11.34 -10.31
N LEU A 215 -18.64 10.30 -10.41
CA LEU A 215 -19.00 8.96 -10.87
C LEU A 215 -19.43 8.01 -9.72
N GLU A 216 -19.53 8.50 -8.49
CA GLU A 216 -20.14 7.86 -7.31
C GLU A 216 -21.63 8.25 -7.17
#